data_68ed5df3290ba2a70376a7b27106887a
#
_entry.id   68ed5df3290ba2a70376a7b27106887a
#
_cell.length_a   1.000
_cell.length_b   1.000
_cell.length_c   1.000
_cell.angle_alpha   90.00
_cell.angle_beta   90.00
_cell.angle_gamma   90.00
#
_symmetry.space_group_name_H-M   'P 1'
#
loop_
_entity.id
_entity.type
_entity.pdbx_description
1 polymer ?
#
loop_
_entity_poly.entity_id
_entity_poly.type
_entity_poly.pdbx_seq_one_letter_code
_entity_poly.pdbx_strand_id
1 'polypeptide(L)'
;NAFFKAPNLMAQTGLDPATFFFHIDQGGLWANVRQIDPANDLWRIGVRNFPGEEVPDETGLNQYLHRALGRDLDVEWVDAHVWSRRAIVAETYSKGRVYLAGDAVHQLAPSGALGMNTGIGDAVDLGWKLAATVKGWGGDGLLDSYDLERRPIGTRNVEKATGFNADHTSIAGFDGMEDDTPEAKEKRAELGDNLVTNVGNTFRTIGLQIGYCYYDSPICAADKATAPEDSSADLHTTTYPGCRAPHIWLEDGVSILDKFAQDFTLLRFDTSLDTGVLEKAAAEHHVPITLVDIRNEAAADLYQQPLVLVRPDGHVAWRGAALPE
;
A
#
# COMPACT_ATOMS: atom_id res chain seq x y z
N ASN A 1 20.52 -7.24 -7.14
CA ASN A 1 20.06 -8.25 -6.17
C ASN A 1 20.72 -9.59 -6.48
N ALA A 2 21.23 -10.25 -5.45
CA ALA A 2 21.72 -11.61 -5.57
C ALA A 2 21.17 -12.45 -4.40
N PHE A 3 20.79 -13.69 -4.70
CA PHE A 3 20.20 -14.64 -3.76
C PHE A 3 21.18 -15.77 -3.50
N PHE A 4 21.35 -16.14 -2.24
CA PHE A 4 22.29 -17.16 -1.82
C PHE A 4 21.75 -17.97 -0.65
N LYS A 5 22.19 -19.21 -0.53
CA LYS A 5 21.96 -20.05 0.64
C LYS A 5 23.17 -20.01 1.57
N ALA A 6 22.91 -19.75 2.84
CA ALA A 6 23.93 -19.70 3.88
C ALA A 6 23.37 -20.30 5.18
N PRO A 7 23.62 -21.60 5.43
CA PRO A 7 23.15 -22.26 6.64
C PRO A 7 23.66 -21.60 7.91
N ASN A 8 22.76 -21.40 8.87
CA ASN A 8 23.07 -20.81 10.17
C ASN A 8 23.72 -19.41 10.14
N LEU A 9 23.59 -18.65 9.04
CA LEU A 9 24.19 -17.31 8.93
C LEU A 9 23.77 -16.40 10.11
N MET A 10 22.48 -16.43 10.46
CA MET A 10 21.96 -15.62 11.57
C MET A 10 22.66 -15.92 12.88
N ALA A 11 22.80 -17.19 13.24
CA ALA A 11 23.51 -17.61 14.44
C ALA A 11 25.00 -17.22 14.44
N GLN A 12 25.61 -17.12 13.26
CA GLN A 12 27.02 -16.72 13.10
C GLN A 12 27.25 -15.23 13.21
N THR A 13 26.23 -14.38 13.03
CA THR A 13 26.36 -12.92 13.13
C THR A 13 26.38 -12.43 14.57
N GLY A 14 25.78 -13.19 15.50
CA GLY A 14 25.56 -12.76 16.87
C GLY A 14 24.56 -11.59 17.01
N LEU A 15 23.83 -11.28 15.93
CA LEU A 15 22.81 -10.23 15.91
C LEU A 15 21.41 -10.83 16.17
N ASP A 16 20.52 -10.01 16.69
CA ASP A 16 19.11 -10.35 16.80
C ASP A 16 18.47 -10.46 15.40
N PRO A 17 17.49 -11.37 15.23
CA PRO A 17 16.76 -11.48 13.97
C PRO A 17 16.10 -10.16 13.57
N ALA A 18 16.32 -9.75 12.33
CA ALA A 18 15.73 -8.54 11.76
C ALA A 18 15.29 -8.79 10.32
N THR A 19 14.27 -8.01 9.87
CA THR A 19 13.79 -8.08 8.48
C THR A 19 14.84 -7.59 7.49
N PHE A 20 15.62 -6.58 7.88
CA PHE A 20 16.68 -5.97 7.06
C PHE A 20 17.92 -5.68 7.90
N PHE A 21 19.07 -5.96 7.34
CA PHE A 21 20.37 -5.49 7.82
C PHE A 21 20.88 -4.47 6.81
N PHE A 22 20.90 -3.20 7.19
CA PHE A 22 21.40 -2.13 6.35
C PHE A 22 22.90 -1.97 6.52
N HIS A 23 23.63 -1.92 5.42
CA HIS A 23 25.08 -1.78 5.39
C HIS A 23 25.44 -0.34 5.01
N ILE A 24 26.05 0.38 5.95
CA ILE A 24 26.44 1.77 5.82
C ILE A 24 27.95 1.83 6.07
N ASP A 25 28.68 2.51 5.21
CA ASP A 25 30.08 2.83 5.38
C ASP A 25 30.31 4.35 5.16
N GLN A 26 31.55 4.78 5.01
CA GLN A 26 31.90 6.20 4.78
C GLN A 26 31.15 6.82 3.60
N GLY A 27 30.85 6.02 2.57
CA GLY A 27 30.08 6.45 1.40
C GLY A 27 28.55 6.47 1.62
N GLY A 28 28.06 6.05 2.78
CA GLY A 28 26.65 5.98 3.13
C GLY A 28 26.03 4.59 2.95
N LEU A 29 24.71 4.55 2.84
CA LEU A 29 23.96 3.30 2.69
C LEU A 29 24.18 2.67 1.30
N TRP A 30 24.94 1.60 1.24
CA TRP A 30 25.33 0.96 -0.03
C TRP A 30 24.67 -0.41 -0.28
N ALA A 31 24.25 -1.14 0.77
CA ALA A 31 23.60 -2.44 0.60
C ALA A 31 22.58 -2.74 1.71
N ASN A 32 21.79 -3.76 1.47
CA ASN A 32 21.00 -4.42 2.51
C ASN A 32 21.07 -5.94 2.32
N VAL A 33 21.12 -6.65 3.45
CA VAL A 33 21.02 -8.10 3.49
C VAL A 33 19.74 -8.47 4.24
N ARG A 34 19.04 -9.50 3.79
CA ARG A 34 17.87 -10.02 4.50
C ARG A 34 17.68 -11.51 4.25
N GLN A 35 17.11 -12.18 5.24
CA GLN A 35 16.62 -13.55 5.07
C GLN A 35 15.29 -13.52 4.32
N ILE A 36 15.22 -14.32 3.24
CA ILE A 36 14.03 -14.41 2.38
C ILE A 36 13.16 -15.61 2.78
N ASP A 37 13.83 -16.74 3.03
CA ASP A 37 13.17 -17.98 3.45
C ASP A 37 14.01 -18.64 4.55
N PRO A 38 13.60 -18.52 5.82
CA PRO A 38 14.31 -19.12 6.95
C PRO A 38 14.35 -20.66 6.89
N ALA A 39 13.32 -21.29 6.31
CA ALA A 39 13.25 -22.75 6.26
C ALA A 39 14.28 -23.37 5.31
N ASN A 40 14.71 -22.61 4.29
CA ASN A 40 15.68 -23.02 3.29
C ASN A 40 17.00 -22.24 3.37
N ASP A 41 17.24 -21.53 4.46
CA ASP A 41 18.43 -20.69 4.65
C ASP A 41 18.70 -19.72 3.49
N LEU A 42 17.63 -19.26 2.81
CA LEU A 42 17.73 -18.39 1.64
C LEU A 42 17.85 -16.93 2.06
N TRP A 43 18.89 -16.29 1.57
CA TRP A 43 19.21 -14.91 1.81
C TRP A 43 19.25 -14.09 0.53
N ARG A 44 19.14 -12.78 0.64
CA ARG A 44 19.36 -11.84 -0.45
C ARG A 44 20.26 -10.70 -0.02
N ILE A 45 21.27 -10.38 -0.82
CA ILE A 45 21.99 -9.11 -0.79
C ILE A 45 21.48 -8.20 -1.91
N GLY A 46 21.13 -6.97 -1.56
CA GLY A 46 20.77 -5.93 -2.50
C GLY A 46 21.80 -4.80 -2.48
N VAL A 47 22.61 -4.67 -3.52
CA VAL A 47 23.60 -3.61 -3.68
C VAL A 47 22.94 -2.40 -4.35
N ARG A 48 23.11 -1.22 -3.77
CA ARG A 48 22.55 0.04 -4.29
C ARG A 48 23.54 0.70 -5.24
N ASN A 49 22.98 1.44 -6.20
CA ASN A 49 23.76 2.21 -7.16
C ASN A 49 24.87 1.39 -7.82
N PHE A 50 24.56 0.13 -8.11
CA PHE A 50 25.48 -0.76 -8.79
C PHE A 50 25.89 -0.15 -10.14
N PRO A 51 27.19 0.03 -10.40
CA PRO A 51 27.68 0.79 -11.56
C PRO A 51 27.63 -0.01 -12.87
N GLY A 52 27.37 -1.32 -12.81
CA GLY A 52 27.33 -2.20 -13.97
C GLY A 52 25.92 -2.45 -14.48
N GLU A 53 25.81 -2.82 -15.75
CA GLU A 53 24.56 -3.29 -16.35
C GLU A 53 24.42 -4.82 -16.30
N GLU A 54 25.55 -5.53 -16.13
CA GLU A 54 25.60 -6.98 -16.03
C GLU A 54 25.87 -7.44 -14.60
N VAL A 55 25.34 -8.62 -14.27
CA VAL A 55 25.60 -9.26 -12.99
C VAL A 55 27.07 -9.64 -12.89
N PRO A 56 27.76 -9.33 -11.76
CA PRO A 56 29.12 -9.81 -11.52
C PRO A 56 29.20 -11.35 -11.52
N ASP A 57 30.36 -11.87 -11.84
CA ASP A 57 30.65 -13.29 -11.59
C ASP A 57 30.65 -13.61 -10.08
N GLU A 58 30.79 -14.89 -9.74
CA GLU A 58 30.81 -15.34 -8.34
C GLU A 58 31.89 -14.65 -7.51
N THR A 59 33.04 -14.34 -8.11
CA THR A 59 34.13 -13.63 -7.43
C THR A 59 33.69 -12.24 -7.04
N GLY A 60 33.02 -11.49 -7.94
CA GLY A 60 32.49 -10.16 -7.67
C GLY A 60 31.34 -10.21 -6.66
N LEU A 61 30.46 -11.20 -6.73
CA LEU A 61 29.39 -11.39 -5.75
C LEU A 61 29.95 -11.67 -4.36
N ASN A 62 30.98 -12.52 -4.25
CA ASN A 62 31.66 -12.81 -2.99
C ASN A 62 32.34 -11.58 -2.38
N GLN A 63 32.90 -10.68 -3.22
CA GLN A 63 33.47 -9.42 -2.74
C GLN A 63 32.40 -8.51 -2.08
N TYR A 64 31.20 -8.41 -2.65
CA TYR A 64 30.09 -7.66 -2.03
C TYR A 64 29.63 -8.32 -0.73
N LEU A 65 29.57 -9.65 -0.69
CA LEU A 65 29.18 -10.37 0.51
C LEU A 65 30.24 -10.24 1.61
N HIS A 66 31.53 -10.37 1.25
CA HIS A 66 32.64 -10.12 2.16
C HIS A 66 32.59 -8.71 2.77
N ARG A 67 32.38 -7.68 1.90
CA ARG A 67 32.26 -6.29 2.38
C ARG A 67 31.09 -6.13 3.36
N ALA A 68 29.98 -6.84 3.13
CA ALA A 68 28.79 -6.77 4.00
C ALA A 68 29.00 -7.48 5.34
N LEU A 69 29.69 -8.61 5.35
CA LEU A 69 29.81 -9.47 6.52
C LEU A 69 31.17 -9.35 7.25
N GLY A 70 32.15 -8.66 6.63
CA GLY A 70 33.51 -8.50 7.15
C GLY A 70 34.35 -9.79 7.11
N ARG A 71 33.91 -10.80 6.40
CA ARG A 71 34.57 -12.10 6.29
C ARG A 71 34.12 -12.86 5.03
N ASP A 72 34.92 -13.80 4.60
CA ASP A 72 34.53 -14.76 3.58
C ASP A 72 33.49 -15.77 4.13
N LEU A 73 32.55 -16.09 3.30
CA LEU A 73 31.52 -17.09 3.58
C LEU A 73 31.35 -18.00 2.38
N ASP A 74 31.37 -19.30 2.63
CA ASP A 74 31.05 -20.31 1.61
C ASP A 74 29.51 -20.34 1.44
N VAL A 75 29.05 -19.98 0.26
CA VAL A 75 27.62 -19.86 -0.05
C VAL A 75 27.28 -20.51 -1.39
N GLU A 76 26.08 -21.01 -1.52
CA GLU A 76 25.50 -21.44 -2.79
C GLU A 76 24.73 -20.26 -3.41
N TRP A 77 25.25 -19.67 -4.49
CA TRP A 77 24.52 -18.65 -5.25
C TRP A 77 23.37 -19.29 -6.01
N VAL A 78 22.16 -18.73 -5.84
CA VAL A 78 20.93 -19.28 -6.41
C VAL A 78 20.51 -18.50 -7.66
N ASP A 79 20.51 -17.18 -7.56
CA ASP A 79 20.12 -16.27 -8.65
C ASP A 79 20.73 -14.89 -8.42
N ALA A 80 20.95 -14.16 -9.49
CA ALA A 80 21.35 -12.77 -9.42
C ALA A 80 20.85 -11.99 -10.62
N HIS A 81 20.39 -10.74 -10.40
CA HIS A 81 19.91 -9.87 -11.47
C HIS A 81 20.12 -8.38 -11.15
N VAL A 82 20.36 -7.63 -12.20
CA VAL A 82 20.35 -6.16 -12.18
C VAL A 82 18.94 -5.68 -12.57
N TRP A 83 18.46 -4.67 -11.90
CA TRP A 83 17.18 -4.05 -12.22
C TRP A 83 17.23 -2.54 -11.95
N SER A 84 16.45 -1.80 -12.68
CA SER A 84 16.35 -0.35 -12.54
C SER A 84 15.07 0.06 -11.83
N ARG A 85 15.19 0.98 -10.90
CA ARG A 85 14.02 1.62 -10.29
C ARG A 85 13.40 2.59 -11.27
N ARG A 86 12.09 2.60 -11.31
CA ARG A 86 11.33 3.53 -12.12
C ARG A 86 10.28 4.22 -11.26
N ALA A 87 9.93 5.45 -11.62
CA ALA A 87 8.87 6.24 -11.03
C ALA A 87 8.05 6.81 -12.19
N ILE A 88 7.07 6.05 -12.64
CA ILE A 88 6.31 6.34 -13.87
C ILE A 88 4.83 6.15 -13.57
N VAL A 89 4.00 7.08 -14.06
CA VAL A 89 2.54 6.95 -14.12
C VAL A 89 2.10 7.19 -15.57
N ALA A 90 1.20 6.36 -16.06
CA ALA A 90 0.62 6.55 -17.39
C ALA A 90 -0.24 7.83 -17.42
N GLU A 91 -0.26 8.50 -18.56
CA GLU A 91 -1.09 9.69 -18.79
C GLU A 91 -2.59 9.39 -18.67
N THR A 92 -3.01 8.17 -19.00
CA THR A 92 -4.36 7.67 -18.83
C THR A 92 -4.35 6.17 -18.56
N TYR A 93 -5.31 5.70 -17.77
CA TYR A 93 -5.49 4.28 -17.44
C TYR A 93 -6.43 3.56 -18.40
N SER A 94 -7.10 4.32 -19.29
CA SER A 94 -8.01 3.76 -20.26
C SER A 94 -7.99 4.50 -21.61
N LYS A 95 -8.23 3.76 -22.68
CA LYS A 95 -8.46 4.34 -24.02
C LYS A 95 -9.46 3.50 -24.80
N GLY A 96 -10.64 4.05 -24.99
CA GLY A 96 -11.75 3.33 -25.63
C GLY A 96 -12.15 2.10 -24.80
N ARG A 97 -11.94 0.89 -25.35
CA ARG A 97 -12.27 -0.39 -24.67
C ARG A 97 -11.04 -1.09 -24.06
N VAL A 98 -9.93 -0.42 -23.99
CA VAL A 98 -8.67 -0.93 -23.38
C VAL A 98 -8.46 -0.26 -22.04
N TYR A 99 -8.28 -1.05 -21.01
CA TYR A 99 -8.00 -0.63 -19.64
C TYR A 99 -6.68 -1.24 -19.19
N LEU A 100 -5.87 -0.49 -18.50
CA LEU A 100 -4.58 -0.91 -17.95
C LEU A 100 -4.64 -0.81 -16.42
N ALA A 101 -3.88 -1.66 -15.72
CA ALA A 101 -3.83 -1.70 -14.26
C ALA A 101 -2.45 -2.13 -13.77
N GLY A 102 -2.12 -1.84 -12.52
CA GLY A 102 -0.89 -2.25 -11.87
C GLY A 102 0.35 -1.69 -12.57
N ASP A 103 1.39 -2.50 -12.71
CA ASP A 103 2.68 -2.09 -13.29
C ASP A 103 2.58 -1.61 -14.75
N ALA A 104 1.47 -1.89 -15.45
CA ALA A 104 1.22 -1.36 -16.78
C ALA A 104 0.88 0.15 -16.78
N VAL A 105 0.45 0.71 -15.66
CA VAL A 105 0.07 2.13 -15.54
C VAL A 105 0.89 2.88 -14.49
N HIS A 106 1.47 2.20 -13.49
CA HIS A 106 2.35 2.83 -12.51
C HIS A 106 3.50 1.91 -12.12
N GLN A 107 4.71 2.41 -12.18
CA GLN A 107 5.91 1.72 -11.71
C GLN A 107 6.50 2.50 -10.55
N LEU A 108 6.61 1.85 -9.40
CA LEU A 108 7.02 2.46 -8.15
C LEU A 108 8.36 1.91 -7.68
N ALA A 109 9.14 2.74 -6.98
CA ALA A 109 10.23 2.23 -6.16
C ALA A 109 9.67 1.25 -5.10
N PRO A 110 10.42 0.19 -4.72
CA PRO A 110 9.93 -0.81 -3.76
C PRO A 110 9.78 -0.28 -2.32
N SER A 111 10.23 0.95 -2.07
CA SER A 111 10.12 1.60 -0.76
C SER A 111 8.65 1.82 -0.38
N GLY A 112 8.27 1.39 0.82
CA GLY A 112 6.89 1.45 1.30
C GLY A 112 6.02 0.27 0.88
N ALA A 113 6.50 -0.66 0.05
CA ALA A 113 5.76 -1.84 -0.44
C ALA A 113 4.41 -1.50 -1.10
N LEU A 114 4.35 -0.37 -1.84
CA LEU A 114 3.09 0.17 -2.37
C LEU A 114 2.67 -0.43 -3.72
N GLY A 115 3.61 -0.95 -4.54
CA GLY A 115 3.35 -1.32 -5.93
C GLY A 115 2.24 -2.37 -6.08
N MET A 116 2.43 -3.54 -5.48
CA MET A 116 1.45 -4.62 -5.51
C MET A 116 0.10 -4.19 -4.92
N ASN A 117 0.11 -3.50 -3.78
CA ASN A 117 -1.11 -3.06 -3.10
C ASN A 117 -1.90 -2.04 -3.94
N THR A 118 -1.21 -1.13 -4.65
CA THR A 118 -1.84 -0.19 -5.59
C THR A 118 -2.49 -0.95 -6.75
N GLY A 119 -1.78 -1.93 -7.33
CA GLY A 119 -2.30 -2.76 -8.41
C GLY A 119 -3.49 -3.64 -8.01
N ILE A 120 -3.52 -4.16 -6.77
CA ILE A 120 -4.70 -4.85 -6.23
C ILE A 120 -5.88 -3.89 -6.14
N GLY A 121 -5.67 -2.65 -5.65
CA GLY A 121 -6.71 -1.63 -5.63
C GLY A 121 -7.25 -1.30 -7.03
N ASP A 122 -6.38 -1.22 -8.05
CA ASP A 122 -6.81 -1.03 -9.44
C ASP A 122 -7.67 -2.20 -9.92
N ALA A 123 -7.24 -3.43 -9.63
CA ALA A 123 -7.97 -4.63 -10.05
C ALA A 123 -9.35 -4.74 -9.39
N VAL A 124 -9.45 -4.37 -8.12
CA VAL A 124 -10.73 -4.35 -7.39
C VAL A 124 -11.66 -3.30 -7.98
N ASP A 125 -11.18 -2.06 -8.15
CA ASP A 125 -11.98 -0.95 -8.66
C ASP A 125 -12.45 -1.21 -10.11
N LEU A 126 -11.54 -1.58 -11.00
CA LEU A 126 -11.88 -1.89 -12.40
C LEU A 126 -12.78 -3.13 -12.50
N GLY A 127 -12.54 -4.14 -11.66
CA GLY A 127 -13.23 -5.43 -11.73
C GLY A 127 -14.74 -5.31 -11.52
N TRP A 128 -15.18 -4.59 -10.48
CA TRP A 128 -16.62 -4.43 -10.25
C TRP A 128 -17.27 -3.51 -11.29
N LYS A 129 -16.57 -2.48 -11.77
CA LYS A 129 -17.08 -1.57 -12.82
C LYS A 129 -17.27 -2.29 -14.15
N LEU A 130 -16.32 -3.16 -14.52
CA LEU A 130 -16.45 -4.03 -15.69
C LEU A 130 -17.61 -5.02 -15.52
N ALA A 131 -17.73 -5.65 -14.34
CA ALA A 131 -18.82 -6.58 -14.06
C ALA A 131 -20.18 -5.89 -14.14
N ALA A 132 -20.33 -4.69 -13.60
CA ALA A 132 -21.53 -3.87 -13.68
C ALA A 132 -21.91 -3.55 -15.13
N THR A 133 -20.93 -3.14 -15.93
CA THR A 133 -21.13 -2.82 -17.35
C THR A 133 -21.54 -4.04 -18.16
N VAL A 134 -20.88 -5.19 -17.97
CA VAL A 134 -21.20 -6.44 -18.69
C VAL A 134 -22.56 -6.97 -18.27
N LYS A 135 -22.94 -6.84 -17.01
CA LYS A 135 -24.26 -7.22 -16.49
C LYS A 135 -25.37 -6.23 -16.89
N GLY A 136 -25.02 -5.07 -17.45
CA GLY A 136 -25.97 -4.09 -17.99
C GLY A 136 -26.61 -3.14 -16.98
N TRP A 137 -26.08 -3.08 -15.74
CA TRP A 137 -26.54 -2.11 -14.74
C TRP A 137 -25.54 -0.96 -14.50
N GLY A 138 -24.34 -1.06 -15.07
CA GLY A 138 -23.38 0.05 -15.08
C GLY A 138 -23.85 1.17 -15.98
N GLY A 139 -24.11 2.35 -15.39
CA GLY A 139 -24.51 3.54 -16.12
C GLY A 139 -23.38 4.11 -17.00
N ASP A 140 -23.76 5.05 -17.87
CA ASP A 140 -22.84 5.80 -18.70
C ASP A 140 -21.81 6.52 -17.81
N GLY A 141 -20.52 6.44 -18.17
CA GLY A 141 -19.43 7.06 -17.41
C GLY A 141 -18.91 6.24 -16.21
N LEU A 142 -19.54 5.10 -15.86
CA LEU A 142 -19.04 4.26 -14.76
C LEU A 142 -17.59 3.81 -15.01
N LEU A 143 -17.27 3.37 -16.20
CA LEU A 143 -15.91 2.94 -16.56
C LEU A 143 -14.92 4.13 -16.68
N ASP A 144 -15.41 5.32 -17.03
CA ASP A 144 -14.56 6.52 -17.07
C ASP A 144 -14.10 6.94 -15.67
N SER A 145 -14.90 6.64 -14.65
CA SER A 145 -14.54 6.89 -13.26
C SER A 145 -13.29 6.12 -12.80
N TYR A 146 -12.91 5.03 -13.47
CA TYR A 146 -11.72 4.27 -13.15
C TYR A 146 -10.43 5.11 -13.25
N ASP A 147 -10.24 5.81 -14.36
CA ASP A 147 -9.07 6.69 -14.53
C ASP A 147 -9.10 7.86 -13.53
N LEU A 148 -10.29 8.46 -13.33
CA LEU A 148 -10.48 9.59 -12.41
C LEU A 148 -10.21 9.23 -10.94
N GLU A 149 -10.51 8.00 -10.54
CA GLU A 149 -10.31 7.51 -9.17
C GLU A 149 -8.90 6.93 -8.97
N ARG A 150 -8.42 6.08 -9.88
CA ARG A 150 -7.21 5.29 -9.65
C ARG A 150 -5.91 5.99 -10.06
N ARG A 151 -5.92 6.80 -11.11
CA ARG A 151 -4.71 7.52 -11.54
C ARG A 151 -4.19 8.52 -10.49
N PRO A 152 -5.02 9.32 -9.78
CA PRO A 152 -4.54 10.14 -8.68
C PRO A 152 -3.90 9.33 -7.55
N ILE A 153 -4.46 8.15 -7.20
CA ILE A 153 -3.90 7.27 -6.19
C ILE A 153 -2.56 6.68 -6.64
N GLY A 154 -2.46 6.25 -7.90
CA GLY A 154 -1.20 5.80 -8.50
C GLY A 154 -0.13 6.89 -8.47
N THR A 155 -0.47 8.12 -8.85
CA THR A 155 0.43 9.28 -8.81
C THR A 155 0.92 9.55 -7.38
N ARG A 156 0.00 9.66 -6.43
CA ARG A 156 0.29 9.84 -5.00
C ARG A 156 1.28 8.77 -4.49
N ASN A 157 1.02 7.51 -4.81
CA ASN A 157 1.83 6.40 -4.31
C ASN A 157 3.22 6.35 -4.98
N VAL A 158 3.34 6.72 -6.27
CA VAL A 158 4.64 6.88 -6.95
C VAL A 158 5.46 7.99 -6.31
N GLU A 159 4.87 9.15 -6.03
CA GLU A 159 5.53 10.27 -5.37
C GLU A 159 6.02 9.90 -3.97
N LYS A 160 5.17 9.24 -3.16
CA LYS A 160 5.53 8.81 -1.80
C LYS A 160 6.64 7.75 -1.80
N ALA A 161 6.55 6.74 -2.68
CA ALA A 161 7.61 5.74 -2.82
C ALA A 161 8.95 6.35 -3.27
N THR A 162 8.88 7.38 -4.11
CA THR A 162 10.07 8.14 -4.54
C THR A 162 10.67 8.92 -3.36
N GLY A 163 9.85 9.58 -2.55
CA GLY A 163 10.27 10.25 -1.32
C GLY A 163 10.96 9.29 -0.35
N PHE A 164 10.33 8.17 -0.03
CA PHE A 164 10.94 7.13 0.84
C PHE A 164 12.26 6.61 0.28
N ASN A 165 12.38 6.47 -1.04
CA ASN A 165 13.65 6.07 -1.63
C ASN A 165 14.71 7.17 -1.51
N ALA A 166 14.34 8.45 -1.64
CA ALA A 166 15.24 9.57 -1.43
C ALA A 166 15.75 9.62 0.01
N ASP A 167 14.87 9.42 1.01
CA ASP A 167 15.26 9.33 2.42
C ASP A 167 16.31 8.23 2.65
N HIS A 168 16.13 7.05 2.05
CA HIS A 168 17.12 5.98 2.13
C HIS A 168 18.43 6.32 1.45
N THR A 169 18.41 7.07 0.33
CA THR A 169 19.63 7.44 -0.40
C THR A 169 20.37 8.62 0.22
N SER A 170 19.69 9.41 1.05
CA SER A 170 20.30 10.53 1.77
C SER A 170 21.12 10.11 3.00
N ILE A 171 21.07 8.84 3.37
CA ILE A 171 21.83 8.32 4.52
C ILE A 171 23.32 8.38 4.19
N ALA A 172 24.00 9.34 4.78
CA ALA A 172 25.43 9.54 4.62
C ALA A 172 26.21 8.80 5.71
N GLY A 173 27.38 8.28 5.35
CA GLY A 173 28.38 7.87 6.32
C GLY A 173 29.27 9.04 6.74
N PHE A 174 30.31 8.74 7.51
CA PHE A 174 31.31 9.71 7.93
C PHE A 174 32.69 9.08 8.05
N ASP A 175 33.72 9.90 7.92
CA ASP A 175 35.11 9.45 8.05
C ASP A 175 35.38 8.93 9.47
N GLY A 176 36.04 7.78 9.57
CA GLY A 176 36.31 7.11 10.87
C GLY A 176 35.09 6.45 11.48
N MET A 177 34.07 6.12 10.66
CA MET A 177 32.84 5.49 11.11
C MET A 177 33.06 4.16 11.85
N GLU A 178 34.11 3.43 11.52
CA GLU A 178 34.46 2.14 12.14
C GLU A 178 35.42 2.29 13.33
N ASP A 179 35.88 3.51 13.62
CA ASP A 179 36.82 3.76 14.72
C ASP A 179 36.19 3.46 16.09
N ASP A 180 37.00 2.92 17.00
CA ASP A 180 36.59 2.68 18.40
C ASP A 180 36.88 3.90 19.29
N THR A 181 36.43 5.08 18.85
CA THR A 181 36.55 6.33 19.60
C THR A 181 35.20 6.75 20.18
N PRO A 182 35.18 7.52 21.28
CA PRO A 182 33.94 8.09 21.84
C PRO A 182 33.15 8.89 20.78
N GLU A 183 33.83 9.70 19.98
CA GLU A 183 33.25 10.56 18.96
C GLU A 183 32.60 9.74 17.84
N ALA A 184 33.26 8.66 17.41
CA ALA A 184 32.68 7.77 16.41
C ALA A 184 31.45 7.03 16.96
N LYS A 185 31.46 6.63 18.23
CA LYS A 185 30.31 5.99 18.89
C LYS A 185 29.10 6.93 18.98
N GLU A 186 29.34 8.20 19.35
CA GLU A 186 28.28 9.21 19.41
C GLU A 186 27.65 9.45 18.04
N LYS A 187 28.47 9.69 17.02
CA LYS A 187 27.98 9.86 15.63
C LYS A 187 27.22 8.64 15.10
N ARG A 188 27.66 7.41 15.44
CA ARG A 188 26.90 6.19 15.07
C ARG A 188 25.55 6.12 15.78
N ALA A 189 25.45 6.55 17.04
CA ALA A 189 24.18 6.62 17.77
C ALA A 189 23.25 7.64 17.13
N GLU A 190 23.72 8.84 16.80
CA GLU A 190 22.95 9.85 16.08
C GLU A 190 22.45 9.34 14.71
N LEU A 191 23.33 8.65 13.96
CA LEU A 191 22.93 8.01 12.70
C LEU A 191 21.86 6.94 12.91
N GLY A 192 21.96 6.16 13.97
CA GLY A 192 20.96 5.17 14.37
C GLY A 192 19.59 5.80 14.63
N ASP A 193 19.54 6.87 15.39
CA ASP A 193 18.30 7.62 15.69
C ASP A 193 17.68 8.22 14.42
N ASN A 194 18.53 8.75 13.54
CA ASN A 194 18.10 9.26 12.24
C ASN A 194 17.50 8.15 11.36
N LEU A 195 18.12 6.96 11.34
CA LEU A 195 17.60 5.80 10.63
C LEU A 195 16.25 5.36 11.17
N VAL A 196 16.08 5.26 12.47
CA VAL A 196 14.81 4.89 13.10
C VAL A 196 13.70 5.87 12.72
N THR A 197 14.01 7.16 12.67
CA THR A 197 13.03 8.20 12.33
C THR A 197 12.68 8.20 10.84
N ASN A 198 13.68 8.30 9.96
CA ASN A 198 13.45 8.52 8.54
C ASN A 198 13.14 7.22 7.78
N VAL A 199 13.91 6.15 8.02
CA VAL A 199 13.61 4.84 7.40
C VAL A 199 12.38 4.21 8.02
N GLY A 200 12.12 4.43 9.30
CA GLY A 200 10.93 3.96 10.00
C GLY A 200 9.62 4.41 9.35
N ASN A 201 9.58 5.61 8.77
CA ASN A 201 8.41 6.13 8.06
C ASN A 201 8.01 5.27 6.85
N THR A 202 8.98 4.58 6.22
CA THR A 202 8.71 3.64 5.11
C THR A 202 7.82 2.46 5.52
N PHE A 203 7.78 2.13 6.81
CA PHE A 203 6.97 1.05 7.38
C PHE A 203 5.65 1.53 7.99
N ARG A 204 5.41 2.84 8.02
CA ARG A 204 4.18 3.47 8.51
C ARG A 204 3.37 3.97 7.32
N THR A 205 2.76 3.06 6.57
CA THR A 205 2.12 3.35 5.27
C THR A 205 0.67 2.92 5.21
N ILE A 206 0.00 2.70 6.33
CA ILE A 206 -1.40 2.23 6.35
C ILE A 206 -2.34 3.23 5.67
N GLY A 207 -2.12 4.54 5.85
CA GLY A 207 -2.87 5.58 5.19
C GLY A 207 -2.70 5.56 3.66
N LEU A 208 -1.49 5.21 3.17
CA LEU A 208 -1.26 5.05 1.74
C LEU A 208 -1.94 3.80 1.17
N GLN A 209 -1.97 2.72 1.94
CA GLN A 209 -2.44 1.42 1.46
C GLN A 209 -3.95 1.29 1.45
N ILE A 210 -4.63 1.73 2.51
CA ILE A 210 -6.08 1.57 2.69
C ILE A 210 -6.80 2.83 3.18
N GLY A 211 -6.09 3.92 3.44
CA GLY A 211 -6.66 5.18 3.95
C GLY A 211 -6.94 6.23 2.87
N TYR A 212 -6.72 5.91 1.60
CA TYR A 212 -7.02 6.84 0.50
C TYR A 212 -8.52 7.01 0.29
N CYS A 213 -8.90 8.17 -0.23
CA CYS A 213 -10.27 8.49 -0.59
C CYS A 213 -10.34 8.98 -2.04
N TYR A 214 -11.45 8.70 -2.71
CA TYR A 214 -11.76 9.19 -4.06
C TYR A 214 -12.52 10.52 -3.96
N TYR A 215 -11.82 11.62 -3.63
CA TYR A 215 -12.42 12.90 -3.31
C TYR A 215 -13.25 13.51 -4.46
N ASP A 216 -12.80 13.31 -5.70
CA ASP A 216 -13.43 13.86 -6.90
C ASP A 216 -14.16 12.78 -7.72
N SER A 217 -14.59 11.71 -7.08
CA SER A 217 -15.28 10.62 -7.76
C SER A 217 -16.65 11.06 -8.28
N PRO A 218 -16.93 10.90 -9.58
CA PRO A 218 -18.24 11.25 -10.14
C PRO A 218 -19.34 10.27 -9.72
N ILE A 219 -19.00 9.15 -9.09
CA ILE A 219 -19.94 8.12 -8.61
C ILE A 219 -20.04 8.09 -7.08
N CYS A 220 -19.51 9.11 -6.41
CA CYS A 220 -19.71 9.37 -5.00
C CYS A 220 -20.49 10.68 -4.83
N ALA A 221 -21.46 10.70 -3.91
CA ALA A 221 -22.25 11.88 -3.67
C ALA A 221 -21.43 12.96 -2.95
N ALA A 222 -21.70 14.22 -3.27
CA ALA A 222 -21.12 15.33 -2.54
C ALA A 222 -21.61 15.35 -1.08
N ASP A 223 -20.72 15.67 -0.15
CA ASP A 223 -21.02 15.77 1.28
C ASP A 223 -20.70 17.20 1.76
N LYS A 224 -21.45 17.68 2.76
CA LYS A 224 -21.25 19.01 3.35
C LYS A 224 -20.16 19.03 4.42
N ALA A 225 -19.77 17.85 4.93
CA ALA A 225 -18.70 17.73 5.90
C ALA A 225 -17.33 18.03 5.27
N THR A 226 -16.37 18.37 6.10
CA THR A 226 -14.99 18.53 5.65
C THR A 226 -14.40 17.15 5.33
N ALA A 227 -13.82 17.01 4.14
CA ALA A 227 -13.09 15.82 3.76
C ALA A 227 -11.90 15.57 4.72
N PRO A 228 -11.61 14.31 5.09
CA PRO A 228 -10.44 14.03 5.90
C PRO A 228 -9.15 14.38 5.14
N GLU A 229 -8.13 14.81 5.88
CA GLU A 229 -6.81 15.07 5.29
C GLU A 229 -6.15 13.76 4.85
N ASP A 230 -5.38 13.83 3.76
CA ASP A 230 -4.60 12.68 3.31
C ASP A 230 -3.40 12.43 4.24
N SER A 231 -3.27 11.20 4.74
CA SER A 231 -2.15 10.80 5.60
C SER A 231 -1.42 9.59 5.00
N SER A 232 -0.10 9.60 5.14
CA SER A 232 0.70 8.42 4.80
C SER A 232 0.66 7.35 5.90
N ALA A 233 0.66 7.79 7.15
CA ALA A 233 0.85 6.93 8.32
C ALA A 233 -0.46 6.55 9.03
N ASP A 234 -1.50 7.40 8.90
CA ASP A 234 -2.71 7.26 9.70
C ASP A 234 -3.89 6.80 8.85
N LEU A 235 -4.71 5.95 9.43
CA LEU A 235 -5.99 5.56 8.87
C LEU A 235 -7.09 6.38 9.54
N HIS A 236 -7.66 7.32 8.81
CA HIS A 236 -8.82 8.08 9.28
C HIS A 236 -10.09 7.22 9.22
N THR A 237 -10.70 7.02 10.37
CA THR A 237 -12.00 6.33 10.50
C THR A 237 -13.12 7.30 10.14
N THR A 238 -13.68 7.17 8.94
CA THR A 238 -14.72 8.06 8.43
C THR A 238 -15.65 7.35 7.48
N THR A 239 -16.88 7.82 7.38
CA THR A 239 -17.82 7.42 6.32
C THR A 239 -18.02 8.54 5.28
N TYR A 240 -17.05 9.44 5.16
CA TYR A 240 -17.07 10.47 4.11
C TYR A 240 -17.13 9.80 2.73
N PRO A 241 -18.02 10.23 1.81
CA PRO A 241 -18.14 9.65 0.49
C PRO A 241 -16.79 9.67 -0.26
N GLY A 242 -16.48 8.56 -0.92
CA GLY A 242 -15.18 8.31 -1.57
C GLY A 242 -14.16 7.64 -0.64
N CYS A 243 -14.30 7.70 0.68
CA CYS A 243 -13.38 7.02 1.61
C CYS A 243 -13.82 5.57 1.85
N ARG A 244 -12.88 4.74 2.24
CA ARG A 244 -13.17 3.35 2.63
C ARG A 244 -14.07 3.31 3.87
N ALA A 245 -15.11 2.48 3.83
CA ALA A 245 -15.98 2.25 4.97
C ALA A 245 -15.18 1.67 6.17
N PRO A 246 -15.33 2.23 7.39
CA PRO A 246 -14.54 1.84 8.53
C PRO A 246 -14.85 0.41 9.01
N HIS A 247 -13.82 -0.25 9.55
CA HIS A 247 -13.96 -1.57 10.17
C HIS A 247 -14.39 -1.45 11.63
N ILE A 248 -15.28 -2.34 12.04
CA ILE A 248 -15.59 -2.62 13.44
C ILE A 248 -16.03 -4.07 13.59
N TRP A 249 -15.71 -4.71 14.71
CA TRP A 249 -16.27 -6.01 15.06
C TRP A 249 -17.70 -5.83 15.59
N LEU A 250 -18.67 -6.49 14.95
CA LEU A 250 -20.07 -6.50 15.37
C LEU A 250 -20.29 -7.50 16.52
N GLU A 251 -19.59 -8.62 16.45
CA GLU A 251 -19.51 -9.69 17.43
C GLU A 251 -18.19 -10.46 17.21
N ASP A 252 -17.88 -11.44 18.08
CA ASP A 252 -16.64 -12.21 17.97
C ASP A 252 -16.50 -12.89 16.61
N GLY A 253 -15.48 -12.52 15.88
CA GLY A 253 -15.15 -13.06 14.58
C GLY A 253 -16.01 -12.55 13.41
N VAL A 254 -16.92 -11.60 13.62
CA VAL A 254 -17.78 -11.02 12.57
C VAL A 254 -17.47 -9.53 12.39
N SER A 255 -16.87 -9.19 11.28
CA SER A 255 -16.63 -7.80 10.89
C SER A 255 -17.87 -7.19 10.23
N ILE A 256 -18.05 -5.86 10.37
CA ILE A 256 -19.04 -5.13 9.55
C ILE A 256 -18.74 -5.28 8.06
N LEU A 257 -17.46 -5.43 7.67
CA LEU A 257 -17.06 -5.64 6.28
C LEU A 257 -17.59 -6.98 5.71
N ASP A 258 -17.80 -8.00 6.58
CA ASP A 258 -18.39 -9.29 6.18
C ASP A 258 -19.88 -9.19 5.84
N LYS A 259 -20.50 -8.06 6.18
CA LYS A 259 -21.89 -7.76 5.83
C LYS A 259 -22.05 -7.12 4.46
N PHE A 260 -20.95 -6.72 3.82
CA PHE A 260 -21.01 -6.10 2.50
C PHE A 260 -21.33 -7.16 1.44
N ALA A 261 -22.30 -6.85 0.58
CA ALA A 261 -22.64 -7.68 -0.56
C ALA A 261 -21.60 -7.54 -1.69
N GLN A 262 -21.71 -8.37 -2.72
CA GLN A 262 -20.89 -8.26 -3.94
C GLN A 262 -21.22 -7.00 -4.78
N ASP A 263 -22.43 -6.48 -4.60
CA ASP A 263 -22.93 -5.28 -5.27
C ASP A 263 -23.05 -4.13 -4.23
N PHE A 264 -23.86 -3.11 -4.49
CA PHE A 264 -24.04 -2.05 -3.51
C PHE A 264 -24.68 -2.55 -2.22
N THR A 265 -24.20 -2.05 -1.08
CA THR A 265 -24.77 -2.37 0.23
C THR A 265 -25.28 -1.08 0.90
N LEU A 266 -26.57 -1.04 1.21
CA LEU A 266 -27.14 -0.01 2.07
C LEU A 266 -27.12 -0.49 3.51
N LEU A 267 -26.23 0.07 4.32
CA LEU A 267 -26.20 -0.13 5.77
C LEU A 267 -27.25 0.78 6.41
N ARG A 268 -28.16 0.20 7.21
CA ARG A 268 -29.17 0.92 7.96
C ARG A 268 -28.98 0.69 9.45
N PHE A 269 -28.64 1.74 10.19
CA PHE A 269 -28.43 1.72 11.65
C PHE A 269 -29.69 2.09 12.42
N ASP A 270 -30.62 2.83 11.80
CA ASP A 270 -31.95 3.12 12.33
C ASP A 270 -33.02 2.41 11.50
N THR A 271 -33.53 1.31 12.01
CA THR A 271 -34.53 0.48 11.32
C THR A 271 -35.91 1.12 11.19
N SER A 272 -36.16 2.28 11.83
CA SER A 272 -37.37 3.05 11.65
C SER A 272 -37.42 3.84 10.34
N LEU A 273 -36.27 4.01 9.69
CA LEU A 273 -36.17 4.73 8.42
C LEU A 273 -36.67 3.87 7.25
N ASP A 274 -37.58 4.43 6.48
CA ASP A 274 -38.07 3.79 5.26
C ASP A 274 -37.04 3.93 4.11
N THR A 275 -36.64 2.83 3.53
CA THR A 275 -35.69 2.75 2.41
C THR A 275 -36.37 2.41 1.09
N GLY A 276 -37.68 2.22 1.06
CA GLY A 276 -38.42 1.75 -0.09
C GLY A 276 -38.29 2.63 -1.34
N VAL A 277 -38.09 3.94 -1.17
CA VAL A 277 -37.85 4.87 -2.30
C VAL A 277 -36.55 4.52 -3.02
N LEU A 278 -35.45 4.28 -2.26
CA LEU A 278 -34.16 3.92 -2.86
C LEU A 278 -34.20 2.52 -3.49
N GLU A 279 -34.83 1.56 -2.82
CA GLU A 279 -34.99 0.20 -3.35
C GLU A 279 -35.78 0.19 -4.66
N LYS A 280 -36.84 1.00 -4.75
CA LYS A 280 -37.62 1.16 -5.96
C LYS A 280 -36.81 1.81 -7.08
N ALA A 281 -36.13 2.92 -6.80
CA ALA A 281 -35.27 3.59 -7.78
C ALA A 281 -34.15 2.66 -8.28
N ALA A 282 -33.53 1.92 -7.38
CA ALA A 282 -32.51 0.93 -7.75
C ALA A 282 -33.07 -0.17 -8.67
N ALA A 283 -34.28 -0.66 -8.38
CA ALA A 283 -34.95 -1.67 -9.22
C ALA A 283 -35.32 -1.10 -10.61
N GLU A 284 -35.79 0.14 -10.69
CA GLU A 284 -36.10 0.82 -11.95
C GLU A 284 -34.87 0.99 -12.85
N HIS A 285 -33.70 1.23 -12.24
CA HIS A 285 -32.41 1.36 -12.94
C HIS A 285 -31.62 0.06 -13.02
N HIS A 286 -32.18 -1.06 -12.55
CA HIS A 286 -31.53 -2.37 -12.48
C HIS A 286 -30.23 -2.40 -11.68
N VAL A 287 -30.02 -1.46 -10.76
CA VAL A 287 -28.85 -1.42 -9.89
C VAL A 287 -29.06 -2.35 -8.70
N PRO A 288 -28.23 -3.37 -8.51
CA PRO A 288 -28.40 -4.29 -7.41
C PRO A 288 -27.95 -3.62 -6.09
N ILE A 289 -28.88 -3.53 -5.13
CA ILE A 289 -28.63 -3.03 -3.77
C ILE A 289 -29.10 -4.07 -2.76
N THR A 290 -28.27 -4.35 -1.76
CA THR A 290 -28.62 -5.18 -0.61
C THR A 290 -28.78 -4.29 0.61
N LEU A 291 -29.97 -4.31 1.23
CA LEU A 291 -30.22 -3.64 2.51
C LEU A 291 -29.72 -4.53 3.65
N VAL A 292 -28.95 -3.94 4.55
CA VAL A 292 -28.40 -4.63 5.75
C VAL A 292 -28.67 -3.79 7.00
N ASP A 293 -29.48 -4.33 7.91
CA ASP A 293 -29.72 -3.71 9.21
C ASP A 293 -28.57 -4.02 10.18
N ILE A 294 -27.95 -2.99 10.72
CA ILE A 294 -26.88 -3.09 11.71
C ILE A 294 -27.42 -2.67 13.08
N ARG A 295 -27.56 -3.63 13.99
CA ARG A 295 -28.05 -3.42 15.37
C ARG A 295 -26.90 -3.47 16.36
N ASN A 296 -25.97 -2.52 16.25
CA ASN A 296 -24.78 -2.39 17.08
C ASN A 296 -24.53 -0.91 17.33
N GLU A 297 -24.65 -0.48 18.59
CA GLU A 297 -24.51 0.95 18.97
C GLU A 297 -23.12 1.50 18.65
N ALA A 298 -22.05 0.76 18.93
CA ALA A 298 -20.69 1.21 18.63
C ALA A 298 -20.45 1.36 17.12
N ALA A 299 -21.09 0.52 16.30
CA ALA A 299 -21.05 0.68 14.84
C ALA A 299 -21.85 1.90 14.39
N ALA A 300 -23.02 2.18 14.98
CA ALA A 300 -23.80 3.37 14.67
C ALA A 300 -23.05 4.64 15.04
N ASP A 301 -22.40 4.68 16.20
CA ASP A 301 -21.55 5.80 16.64
C ASP A 301 -20.36 6.03 15.70
N LEU A 302 -19.69 4.94 15.27
CA LEU A 302 -18.56 5.00 14.35
C LEU A 302 -18.98 5.52 12.97
N TYR A 303 -20.12 5.08 12.46
CA TYR A 303 -20.61 5.43 11.12
C TYR A 303 -21.30 6.80 11.09
N GLN A 304 -21.74 7.34 12.24
CA GLN A 304 -22.26 8.71 12.43
C GLN A 304 -23.54 9.06 11.67
N GLN A 305 -23.91 8.27 10.68
CA GLN A 305 -25.12 8.48 9.88
C GLN A 305 -25.99 7.23 9.90
N PRO A 306 -27.31 7.37 10.01
CA PRO A 306 -28.20 6.22 10.09
C PRO A 306 -28.33 5.41 8.79
N LEU A 307 -27.94 6.00 7.65
CA LEU A 307 -27.90 5.34 6.36
C LEU A 307 -26.56 5.59 5.69
N VAL A 308 -25.90 4.53 5.23
CA VAL A 308 -24.62 4.58 4.51
C VAL A 308 -24.64 3.61 3.35
N LEU A 309 -24.49 4.12 2.13
CA LEU A 309 -24.39 3.34 0.91
C LEU A 309 -22.92 3.03 0.61
N VAL A 310 -22.60 1.75 0.59
CA VAL A 310 -21.24 1.24 0.34
C VAL A 310 -21.18 0.63 -1.06
N ARG A 311 -20.13 0.95 -1.81
CA ARG A 311 -19.83 0.41 -3.15
C ARG A 311 -19.30 -1.02 -3.06
N PRO A 312 -19.30 -1.78 -4.20
CA PRO A 312 -18.74 -3.14 -4.24
C PRO A 312 -17.26 -3.24 -3.83
N ASP A 313 -16.49 -2.15 -3.97
CA ASP A 313 -15.08 -2.06 -3.57
C ASP A 313 -14.87 -1.62 -2.10
N GLY A 314 -15.95 -1.50 -1.33
CA GLY A 314 -15.93 -1.12 0.08
C GLY A 314 -15.76 0.39 0.36
N HIS A 315 -15.83 1.25 -0.66
CA HIS A 315 -15.85 2.70 -0.47
C HIS A 315 -17.27 3.21 -0.27
N VAL A 316 -17.43 4.26 0.52
CA VAL A 316 -18.73 4.91 0.75
C VAL A 316 -19.12 5.71 -0.48
N ALA A 317 -20.26 5.39 -1.07
CA ALA A 317 -20.83 6.17 -2.17
C ALA A 317 -21.63 7.37 -1.68
N TRP A 318 -22.36 7.19 -0.57
CA TRP A 318 -23.25 8.19 0.01
C TRP A 318 -23.53 7.86 1.48
N ARG A 319 -23.86 8.89 2.26
CA ARG A 319 -24.36 8.78 3.64
C ARG A 319 -25.36 9.88 3.96
N GLY A 320 -26.28 9.63 4.88
CA GLY A 320 -27.24 10.66 5.27
C GLY A 320 -28.19 10.23 6.38
N ALA A 321 -28.88 11.24 6.97
CA ALA A 321 -29.92 11.02 7.97
C ALA A 321 -31.28 10.64 7.34
N ALA A 322 -31.46 10.91 6.06
CA ALA A 322 -32.62 10.54 5.26
C ALA A 322 -32.17 10.37 3.81
N LEU A 323 -32.93 9.63 3.02
CA LEU A 323 -32.69 9.51 1.58
C LEU A 323 -32.82 10.87 0.89
N PRO A 324 -32.01 11.15 -0.15
CA PRO A 324 -32.19 12.34 -0.98
C PRO A 324 -33.56 12.33 -1.68
N GLU A 325 -34.11 13.53 -1.91
CA GLU A 325 -35.39 13.70 -2.62
C GLU A 325 -35.30 13.29 -4.09
#